data_520c68b47a0d98d2d3cc1ee00995d896
#
_entry.id   520c68b47a0d98d2d3cc1ee00995d896
#
_cell.length_a   1.000
_cell.length_b   1.000
_cell.length_c   1.000
_cell.angle_alpha   90.00
_cell.angle_beta   90.00
_cell.angle_gamma   90.00
#
_symmetry.space_group_name_H-M   'P 1'
#
loop_
_entity.id
_entity.type
_entity.pdbx_description
1 polymer ?
#
loop_
_entity_poly.entity_id
_entity_poly.type
_entity_poly.pdbx_seq_one_letter_code
_entity_poly.pdbx_strand_id
1 'polypeptide(L)'
;MSGINSPYAVLMQVKGGKIIGNMKGDEKIYPASMTKIMTVIVALENLDDLDEEITLTQEMFAGLYEQDATQAGFQPGETVRAIDLLYGAMLPSGAECCIALADTVGGSRDGFVEMMNKKAQRLGMKGTHFCDTTGLHDPDHYSTVRDIAVLLKYALKNDTFREIIESPRHSTGVTNIHPSGITYYSTMFKNLPDTSVTGGKILGGKTGYTSEAGLCLASFAEIYGREYILVTAGAAGNTGNPLHVQDAVTIYNRLGNAIEAQMGDSGQS
;
A
#
# COMPACT_ATOMS: atom_id res chain seq x y z
N MET A 1 -15.06 11.96 10.13
CA MET A 1 -13.86 12.22 9.30
C MET A 1 -13.22 13.60 9.58
N SER A 2 -13.92 14.58 10.20
CA SER A 2 -13.35 15.91 10.51
C SER A 2 -12.23 15.87 11.56
N GLY A 3 -11.35 16.90 11.58
CA GLY A 3 -10.30 17.06 12.59
C GLY A 3 -9.17 16.03 12.49
N ILE A 4 -8.84 15.61 11.29
CA ILE A 4 -7.61 14.89 10.91
C ILE A 4 -6.75 15.80 10.04
N ASN A 5 -5.51 15.39 9.81
CA ASN A 5 -4.53 16.17 9.03
C ASN A 5 -4.71 16.00 7.52
N SER A 6 -5.23 14.85 7.11
CA SER A 6 -5.43 14.49 5.71
C SER A 6 -6.70 15.14 5.17
N PRO A 7 -6.65 15.90 4.05
CA PRO A 7 -7.82 16.51 3.43
C PRO A 7 -8.71 15.53 2.67
N TYR A 8 -8.19 14.36 2.32
CA TYR A 8 -8.90 13.31 1.59
C TYR A 8 -8.93 12.04 2.43
N ALA A 9 -10.13 11.44 2.63
CA ALA A 9 -10.25 10.22 3.40
C ALA A 9 -11.51 9.44 3.06
N VAL A 10 -11.40 8.10 2.99
CA VAL A 10 -12.52 7.17 2.88
C VAL A 10 -12.34 6.05 3.91
N LEU A 11 -13.40 5.79 4.67
CA LEU A 11 -13.52 4.65 5.57
C LEU A 11 -14.57 3.69 5.03
N MET A 12 -14.16 2.44 4.77
CA MET A 12 -14.97 1.41 4.13
C MET A 12 -15.02 0.15 5.01
N GLN A 13 -16.19 -0.44 5.19
CA GLN A 13 -16.31 -1.79 5.73
C GLN A 13 -15.93 -2.81 4.65
N VAL A 14 -15.01 -3.73 4.94
CA VAL A 14 -14.51 -4.71 3.95
C VAL A 14 -15.64 -5.61 3.47
N LYS A 15 -16.41 -6.21 4.39
CA LYS A 15 -17.59 -7.02 4.05
C LYS A 15 -18.67 -6.13 3.46
N GLY A 16 -19.04 -6.39 2.21
CA GLY A 16 -20.04 -5.61 1.48
C GLY A 16 -19.53 -4.32 0.83
N GLY A 17 -18.34 -3.79 1.23
CA GLY A 17 -17.77 -2.57 0.64
C GLY A 17 -18.53 -1.29 0.95
N LYS A 18 -19.29 -1.26 2.04
CA LYS A 18 -20.05 -0.07 2.46
C LYS A 18 -19.11 1.05 2.90
N ILE A 19 -19.23 2.21 2.27
CA ILE A 19 -18.56 3.44 2.72
C ILE A 19 -19.30 3.95 3.95
N ILE A 20 -18.58 4.10 5.06
CA ILE A 20 -19.12 4.59 6.35
C ILE A 20 -18.55 5.94 6.73
N GLY A 21 -17.49 6.39 6.05
CA GLY A 21 -16.93 7.73 6.18
C GLY A 21 -16.37 8.20 4.85
N ASN A 22 -16.68 9.44 4.47
CA ASN A 22 -16.24 10.01 3.20
C ASN A 22 -15.91 11.50 3.36
N MET A 23 -14.69 11.86 3.00
CA MET A 23 -14.22 13.23 2.92
C MET A 23 -13.45 13.38 1.61
N LYS A 24 -14.10 14.05 0.63
CA LYS A 24 -13.56 14.27 -0.71
C LYS A 24 -13.08 12.97 -1.39
N GLY A 25 -13.81 11.87 -1.18
CA GLY A 25 -13.38 10.52 -1.57
C GLY A 25 -13.21 10.31 -3.07
N ASP A 26 -13.88 11.11 -3.89
CA ASP A 26 -13.89 11.02 -5.35
C ASP A 26 -13.02 12.11 -6.02
N GLU A 27 -12.38 12.98 -5.22
CA GLU A 27 -11.46 13.99 -5.75
C GLU A 27 -10.12 13.36 -6.16
N LYS A 28 -9.53 13.92 -7.22
CA LYS A 28 -8.22 13.49 -7.73
C LYS A 28 -7.13 13.70 -6.67
N ILE A 29 -6.35 12.65 -6.44
CA ILE A 29 -5.14 12.66 -5.62
C ILE A 29 -3.97 12.06 -6.41
N TYR A 30 -2.76 12.34 -5.96
CA TYR A 30 -1.58 11.59 -6.37
C TYR A 30 -1.34 10.47 -5.35
N PRO A 31 -1.36 9.18 -5.78
CA PRO A 31 -1.36 8.06 -4.83
C PRO A 31 0.01 7.78 -4.21
N ALA A 32 1.08 8.34 -4.76
CA ALA A 32 2.45 8.02 -4.36
C ALA A 32 2.64 6.48 -4.26
N SER A 33 3.38 6.00 -3.27
CA SER A 33 3.65 4.56 -3.13
C SER A 33 2.44 3.70 -2.76
N MET A 34 1.23 4.25 -2.57
CA MET A 34 0.01 3.42 -2.54
C MET A 34 -0.23 2.71 -3.89
N THR A 35 0.34 3.21 -5.00
CA THR A 35 0.43 2.56 -6.31
C THR A 35 0.95 1.13 -6.21
N LYS A 36 1.89 0.85 -5.29
CA LYS A 36 2.52 -0.46 -5.13
C LYS A 36 1.55 -1.56 -4.69
N ILE A 37 0.38 -1.20 -4.15
CA ILE A 37 -0.70 -2.16 -3.90
C ILE A 37 -1.16 -2.79 -5.23
N MET A 38 -1.33 -1.97 -6.28
CA MET A 38 -1.68 -2.46 -7.61
C MET A 38 -0.54 -3.28 -8.22
N THR A 39 0.69 -2.81 -8.10
CA THR A 39 1.87 -3.51 -8.63
C THR A 39 2.01 -4.90 -8.02
N VAL A 40 1.90 -5.01 -6.69
CA VAL A 40 2.04 -6.29 -5.99
C VAL A 40 0.90 -7.24 -6.32
N ILE A 41 -0.35 -6.78 -6.34
CA ILE A 41 -1.48 -7.70 -6.63
C ILE A 41 -1.48 -8.14 -8.09
N VAL A 42 -1.13 -7.29 -9.05
CA VAL A 42 -1.01 -7.68 -10.46
C VAL A 42 0.14 -8.67 -10.63
N ALA A 43 1.27 -8.47 -9.98
CA ALA A 43 2.38 -9.42 -10.01
C ALA A 43 1.98 -10.78 -9.43
N LEU A 44 1.37 -10.80 -8.23
CA LEU A 44 0.90 -12.04 -7.57
C LEU A 44 -0.08 -12.84 -8.43
N GLU A 45 -0.92 -12.18 -9.20
CA GLU A 45 -1.91 -12.87 -10.05
C GLU A 45 -1.32 -13.43 -11.34
N ASN A 46 -0.09 -13.07 -11.71
CA ASN A 46 0.53 -13.44 -12.98
C ASN A 46 1.90 -14.12 -12.82
N LEU A 47 2.40 -14.28 -11.60
CA LEU A 47 3.56 -15.13 -11.30
C LEU A 47 3.08 -16.56 -11.09
N ASP A 48 3.68 -17.50 -11.82
CA ASP A 48 3.38 -18.92 -11.70
C ASP A 48 4.07 -19.55 -10.48
N ASP A 49 5.26 -19.04 -10.14
CA ASP A 49 6.07 -19.51 -9.01
C ASP A 49 6.64 -18.33 -8.22
N LEU A 50 6.33 -18.26 -6.93
CA LEU A 50 6.84 -17.20 -6.05
C LEU A 50 8.31 -17.41 -5.62
N ASP A 51 8.84 -18.62 -5.80
CA ASP A 51 10.26 -18.94 -5.60
C ASP A 51 11.10 -18.78 -6.87
N GLU A 52 10.48 -18.37 -8.00
CA GLU A 52 11.19 -18.03 -9.22
C GLU A 52 12.29 -17.00 -8.95
N GLU A 53 13.50 -17.29 -9.45
CA GLU A 53 14.65 -16.40 -9.32
C GLU A 53 14.67 -15.35 -10.44
N ILE A 54 14.72 -14.08 -10.04
CA ILE A 54 14.76 -12.92 -10.93
C ILE A 54 16.11 -12.22 -10.73
N THR A 55 16.84 -12.00 -11.82
CA THR A 55 18.09 -11.23 -11.79
C THR A 55 17.81 -9.77 -12.10
N LEU A 56 18.17 -8.88 -11.18
CA LEU A 56 17.99 -7.44 -11.35
C LEU A 56 19.07 -6.88 -12.27
N THR A 57 18.66 -6.27 -13.37
CA THR A 57 19.58 -5.64 -14.33
C THR A 57 19.92 -4.21 -13.94
N GLN A 58 21.04 -3.67 -14.47
CA GLN A 58 21.42 -2.27 -14.24
C GLN A 58 20.32 -1.29 -14.68
N GLU A 59 19.56 -1.63 -15.72
CA GLU A 59 18.48 -0.79 -16.27
C GLU A 59 17.30 -0.63 -15.30
N MET A 60 17.08 -1.60 -14.41
CA MET A 60 16.03 -1.54 -13.39
C MET A 60 16.30 -0.47 -12.32
N PHE A 61 17.53 0.00 -12.22
CA PHE A 61 17.96 1.05 -11.28
C PHE A 61 18.12 2.42 -11.93
N ALA A 62 17.97 2.50 -13.26
CA ALA A 62 18.17 3.75 -13.99
C ALA A 62 17.19 4.84 -13.52
N GLY A 63 17.72 6.01 -13.16
CA GLY A 63 16.95 7.17 -12.73
C GLY A 63 16.40 7.11 -11.30
N LEU A 64 16.55 6.00 -10.56
CA LEU A 64 15.98 5.88 -9.22
C LEU A 64 16.66 6.80 -8.20
N TYR A 65 17.96 6.98 -8.32
CA TYR A 65 18.72 7.87 -7.44
C TYR A 65 18.37 9.33 -7.71
N GLU A 66 18.31 9.75 -8.96
CA GLU A 66 18.00 11.12 -9.38
C GLU A 66 16.56 11.52 -9.00
N GLN A 67 15.66 10.54 -8.91
CA GLN A 67 14.26 10.74 -8.53
C GLN A 67 14.03 10.59 -7.03
N ASP A 68 15.09 10.41 -6.24
CA ASP A 68 15.01 10.14 -4.78
C ASP A 68 14.03 8.98 -4.45
N ALA A 69 14.03 7.95 -5.32
CA ALA A 69 13.14 6.80 -5.16
C ALA A 69 13.63 5.91 -4.02
N THR A 70 12.70 5.50 -3.16
CA THR A 70 13.00 4.54 -2.08
C THR A 70 13.36 3.19 -2.69
N GLN A 71 14.43 2.58 -2.19
CA GLN A 71 14.91 1.27 -2.62
C GLN A 71 14.93 0.28 -1.44
N ALA A 72 14.75 -1.00 -1.74
CA ALA A 72 14.80 -2.09 -0.75
C ALA A 72 16.24 -2.45 -0.35
N GLY A 73 17.20 -2.18 -1.23
CA GLY A 73 18.63 -2.38 -0.99
C GLY A 73 19.28 -3.45 -1.85
N PHE A 74 18.56 -3.98 -2.83
CA PHE A 74 19.14 -4.85 -3.85
C PHE A 74 20.09 -4.08 -4.77
N GLN A 75 20.94 -4.83 -5.46
CA GLN A 75 21.98 -4.29 -6.35
C GLN A 75 21.83 -4.85 -7.77
N PRO A 76 22.32 -4.13 -8.79
CA PRO A 76 22.42 -4.66 -10.16
C PRO A 76 23.22 -5.96 -10.19
N GLY A 77 22.71 -6.95 -10.93
CA GLY A 77 23.30 -8.29 -11.01
C GLY A 77 22.92 -9.23 -9.87
N GLU A 78 22.11 -8.76 -8.92
CA GLU A 78 21.60 -9.60 -7.83
C GLU A 78 20.45 -10.48 -8.31
N THR A 79 20.49 -11.76 -7.93
CA THR A 79 19.43 -12.74 -8.21
C THR A 79 18.63 -13.00 -6.95
N VAL A 80 17.32 -12.78 -7.02
CA VAL A 80 16.41 -12.74 -5.88
C VAL A 80 15.13 -13.49 -6.22
N ARG A 81 14.50 -14.12 -5.24
CA ARG A 81 13.20 -14.76 -5.44
C ARG A 81 12.09 -13.72 -5.64
N ALA A 82 11.11 -14.04 -6.46
CA ALA A 82 9.94 -13.20 -6.71
C ALA A 82 9.22 -12.80 -5.41
N ILE A 83 9.06 -13.73 -4.47
CA ILE A 83 8.46 -13.44 -3.16
C ILE A 83 9.23 -12.35 -2.38
N ASP A 84 10.55 -12.36 -2.42
CA ASP A 84 11.39 -11.38 -1.73
C ASP A 84 11.26 -9.98 -2.38
N LEU A 85 11.05 -9.92 -3.72
CA LEU A 85 10.73 -8.67 -4.43
C LEU A 85 9.34 -8.14 -4.07
N LEU A 86 8.35 -9.00 -3.91
CA LEU A 86 7.00 -8.60 -3.48
C LEU A 86 7.02 -7.97 -2.07
N TYR A 87 7.73 -8.59 -1.13
CA TYR A 87 7.98 -8.00 0.19
C TYR A 87 8.78 -6.70 0.10
N GLY A 88 9.83 -6.66 -0.74
CA GLY A 88 10.65 -5.48 -0.96
C GLY A 88 9.87 -4.30 -1.55
N ALA A 89 8.92 -4.55 -2.44
CA ALA A 89 8.01 -3.53 -2.97
C ALA A 89 7.05 -2.98 -1.89
N MET A 90 6.50 -3.87 -1.05
CA MET A 90 5.46 -3.50 -0.10
C MET A 90 6.02 -2.89 1.19
N LEU A 91 6.99 -3.53 1.87
CA LEU A 91 7.42 -3.15 3.21
C LEU A 91 8.31 -1.89 3.20
N PRO A 92 9.52 -1.90 2.62
CA PRO A 92 10.37 -0.72 2.55
C PRO A 92 9.99 0.22 1.42
N SER A 93 9.04 -0.18 0.55
CA SER A 93 8.62 0.60 -0.62
C SER A 93 9.65 0.63 -1.75
N GLY A 94 10.38 -0.48 -1.99
CA GLY A 94 11.45 -0.60 -2.98
C GLY A 94 10.98 -0.40 -4.41
N ALA A 95 11.49 0.64 -5.07
CA ALA A 95 11.15 0.94 -6.47
C ALA A 95 11.77 -0.08 -7.43
N GLU A 96 13.01 -0.49 -7.21
CA GLU A 96 13.70 -1.53 -7.99
C GLU A 96 12.95 -2.86 -7.98
N CYS A 97 12.31 -3.20 -6.86
CA CYS A 97 11.48 -4.39 -6.73
C CYS A 97 10.24 -4.30 -7.65
N CYS A 98 9.58 -3.14 -7.67
CA CYS A 98 8.43 -2.91 -8.54
C CYS A 98 8.80 -3.03 -10.02
N ILE A 99 9.94 -2.47 -10.40
CA ILE A 99 10.44 -2.49 -11.77
C ILE A 99 10.80 -3.92 -12.17
N ALA A 100 11.52 -4.67 -11.32
CA ALA A 100 11.89 -6.05 -11.58
C ALA A 100 10.66 -6.95 -11.78
N LEU A 101 9.64 -6.81 -10.90
CA LEU A 101 8.37 -7.52 -11.04
C LEU A 101 7.65 -7.15 -12.34
N ALA A 102 7.64 -5.86 -12.69
CA ALA A 102 6.97 -5.38 -13.89
C ALA A 102 7.63 -5.89 -15.18
N ASP A 103 8.96 -5.82 -15.27
CA ASP A 103 9.72 -6.30 -16.43
C ASP A 103 9.57 -7.82 -16.59
N THR A 104 9.53 -8.58 -15.48
CA THR A 104 9.34 -10.03 -15.50
C THR A 104 7.92 -10.42 -15.91
N VAL A 105 6.91 -9.84 -15.31
CA VAL A 105 5.49 -10.23 -15.51
C VAL A 105 4.90 -9.59 -16.77
N GLY A 106 5.21 -8.32 -17.03
CA GLY A 106 4.67 -7.56 -18.15
C GLY A 106 5.46 -7.68 -19.44
N GLY A 107 6.66 -8.32 -19.39
CA GLY A 107 7.63 -8.33 -20.49
C GLY A 107 8.25 -6.94 -20.76
N SER A 108 7.71 -5.90 -20.17
CA SER A 108 8.20 -4.51 -20.12
C SER A 108 7.43 -3.71 -19.08
N ARG A 109 7.98 -2.57 -18.65
CA ARG A 109 7.27 -1.64 -17.73
C ARG A 109 5.97 -1.15 -18.33
N ASP A 110 5.96 -0.77 -19.61
CA ASP A 110 4.75 -0.30 -20.29
C ASP A 110 3.68 -1.39 -20.38
N GLY A 111 4.08 -2.62 -20.71
CA GLY A 111 3.17 -3.77 -20.72
C GLY A 111 2.55 -4.03 -19.36
N PHE A 112 3.33 -3.91 -18.31
CA PHE A 112 2.82 -4.06 -16.94
C PHE A 112 1.89 -2.91 -16.53
N VAL A 113 2.21 -1.66 -16.88
CA VAL A 113 1.33 -0.50 -16.64
C VAL A 113 -0.01 -0.67 -17.36
N GLU A 114 -0.01 -1.21 -18.58
CA GLU A 114 -1.27 -1.57 -19.25
C GLU A 114 -2.07 -2.61 -18.43
N MET A 115 -1.41 -3.63 -17.85
CA MET A 115 -2.09 -4.60 -16.98
C MET A 115 -2.68 -3.93 -15.74
N MET A 116 -1.95 -3.00 -15.11
CA MET A 116 -2.45 -2.21 -13.97
C MET A 116 -3.70 -1.41 -14.34
N ASN A 117 -3.69 -0.70 -15.47
CA ASN A 117 -4.84 0.10 -15.92
C ASN A 117 -6.03 -0.78 -16.33
N LYS A 118 -5.80 -1.93 -16.97
CA LYS A 118 -6.84 -2.92 -17.25
C LYS A 118 -7.45 -3.47 -15.94
N LYS A 119 -6.63 -3.71 -14.92
CA LYS A 119 -7.11 -4.13 -13.59
C LYS A 119 -7.95 -3.02 -12.95
N ALA A 120 -7.48 -1.78 -12.94
CA ALA A 120 -8.23 -0.64 -12.42
C ALA A 120 -9.61 -0.51 -13.09
N GLN A 121 -9.68 -0.64 -14.40
CA GLN A 121 -10.95 -0.63 -15.14
C GLN A 121 -11.88 -1.77 -14.71
N ARG A 122 -11.36 -3.01 -14.57
CA ARG A 122 -12.16 -4.18 -14.12
C ARG A 122 -12.68 -4.01 -12.69
N LEU A 123 -11.95 -3.33 -11.83
CA LEU A 123 -12.35 -3.04 -10.45
C LEU A 123 -13.30 -1.84 -10.34
N GLY A 124 -13.55 -1.13 -11.46
CA GLY A 124 -14.41 0.06 -11.48
C GLY A 124 -13.75 1.31 -10.88
N MET A 125 -12.44 1.38 -10.88
CA MET A 125 -11.64 2.52 -10.39
C MET A 125 -11.63 3.65 -11.43
N LYS A 126 -12.76 4.34 -11.55
CA LYS A 126 -13.01 5.31 -12.65
C LYS A 126 -12.19 6.60 -12.53
N GLY A 127 -11.70 6.93 -11.35
CA GLY A 127 -10.88 8.10 -11.08
C GLY A 127 -9.38 7.79 -11.06
N THR A 128 -8.96 6.67 -11.67
CA THR A 128 -7.57 6.19 -11.57
C THR A 128 -6.93 6.00 -12.93
N HIS A 129 -5.68 6.46 -13.06
CA HIS A 129 -4.80 6.18 -14.18
C HIS A 129 -3.37 6.02 -13.65
N PHE A 130 -2.72 4.93 -14.03
CA PHE A 130 -1.33 4.63 -13.69
C PHE A 130 -0.42 4.90 -14.88
N CYS A 131 0.72 5.58 -14.64
CA CYS A 131 1.78 5.82 -15.62
C CYS A 131 3.03 5.00 -15.31
N ASP A 132 3.19 4.58 -14.04
CA ASP A 132 4.32 3.78 -13.60
C ASP A 132 3.91 2.75 -12.53
N THR A 133 4.89 1.94 -12.10
CA THR A 133 4.70 0.86 -11.14
C THR A 133 5.08 1.23 -9.70
N THR A 134 5.64 2.42 -9.50
CA THR A 134 6.26 2.84 -8.23
C THR A 134 5.45 3.90 -7.49
N GLY A 135 4.75 4.75 -8.21
CA GLY A 135 4.01 5.91 -7.69
C GLY A 135 4.85 7.18 -7.61
N LEU A 136 5.98 7.25 -8.30
CA LEU A 136 6.71 8.50 -8.52
C LEU A 136 5.81 9.51 -9.22
N HIS A 137 6.04 10.79 -8.93
CA HIS A 137 5.11 11.82 -9.40
C HIS A 137 5.12 11.96 -10.92
N ASP A 138 3.92 11.92 -11.48
CA ASP A 138 3.57 12.31 -12.84
C ASP A 138 2.17 12.92 -12.80
N PRO A 139 1.89 14.05 -13.50
CA PRO A 139 0.56 14.69 -13.52
C PRO A 139 -0.57 13.78 -14.01
N ASP A 140 -0.23 12.78 -14.84
CA ASP A 140 -1.15 11.78 -15.38
C ASP A 140 -1.23 10.51 -14.55
N HIS A 141 -0.40 10.38 -13.49
CA HIS A 141 -0.45 9.29 -12.53
C HIS A 141 -1.31 9.69 -11.33
N TYR A 142 -2.58 9.35 -11.34
CA TYR A 142 -3.55 9.80 -10.33
C TYR A 142 -4.52 8.69 -9.92
N SER A 143 -5.19 8.92 -8.80
CA SER A 143 -6.25 8.07 -8.29
C SER A 143 -7.25 8.89 -7.44
N THR A 144 -8.11 8.20 -6.71
CA THR A 144 -8.92 8.75 -5.63
C THR A 144 -8.76 7.86 -4.39
N VAL A 145 -8.99 8.41 -3.19
CA VAL A 145 -8.92 7.58 -1.96
C VAL A 145 -10.01 6.50 -1.96
N ARG A 146 -11.13 6.71 -2.65
CA ARG A 146 -12.15 5.68 -2.86
C ARG A 146 -11.65 4.53 -3.74
N ASP A 147 -11.01 4.84 -4.85
CA ASP A 147 -10.49 3.83 -5.77
C ASP A 147 -9.39 3.00 -5.12
N ILE A 148 -8.49 3.63 -4.36
CA ILE A 148 -7.48 2.91 -3.58
C ILE A 148 -8.12 2.01 -2.51
N ALA A 149 -9.22 2.43 -1.87
CA ALA A 149 -9.95 1.57 -0.93
C ALA A 149 -10.58 0.34 -1.64
N VAL A 150 -11.12 0.52 -2.85
CA VAL A 150 -11.61 -0.58 -3.69
C VAL A 150 -10.48 -1.54 -4.06
N LEU A 151 -9.33 -1.00 -4.46
CA LEU A 151 -8.14 -1.78 -4.77
C LEU A 151 -7.66 -2.59 -3.56
N LEU A 152 -7.50 -1.96 -2.40
CA LEU A 152 -7.05 -2.65 -1.19
C LEU A 152 -8.05 -3.75 -0.77
N LYS A 153 -9.35 -3.46 -0.81
CA LYS A 153 -10.40 -4.47 -0.56
C LYS A 153 -10.29 -5.68 -1.49
N TYR A 154 -9.96 -5.45 -2.75
CA TYR A 154 -9.75 -6.53 -3.71
C TYR A 154 -8.48 -7.32 -3.37
N ALA A 155 -7.37 -6.65 -3.15
CA ALA A 155 -6.07 -7.25 -2.88
C ALA A 155 -6.07 -8.10 -1.59
N LEU A 156 -6.78 -7.67 -0.55
CA LEU A 156 -6.92 -8.42 0.71
C LEU A 156 -7.64 -9.77 0.58
N LYS A 157 -8.20 -10.11 -0.57
CA LYS A 157 -8.74 -11.46 -0.85
C LYS A 157 -7.66 -12.47 -1.24
N ASN A 158 -6.49 -11.99 -1.63
CA ASN A 158 -5.33 -12.83 -1.91
C ASN A 158 -4.57 -13.06 -0.61
N ASP A 159 -4.44 -14.32 -0.19
CA ASP A 159 -3.85 -14.67 1.11
C ASP A 159 -2.38 -14.27 1.19
N THR A 160 -1.62 -14.42 0.10
CA THR A 160 -0.21 -13.99 0.06
C THR A 160 -0.07 -12.47 0.14
N PHE A 161 -0.93 -11.72 -0.55
CA PHE A 161 -0.96 -10.26 -0.43
C PHE A 161 -1.23 -9.84 1.01
N ARG A 162 -2.22 -10.48 1.64
CA ARG A 162 -2.58 -10.22 3.04
C ARG A 162 -1.41 -10.49 3.98
N GLU A 163 -0.74 -11.64 3.84
CA GLU A 163 0.45 -11.97 4.63
C GLU A 163 1.54 -10.91 4.48
N ILE A 164 1.82 -10.47 3.24
CA ILE A 164 2.83 -9.45 2.95
C ILE A 164 2.47 -8.12 3.65
N ILE A 165 1.27 -7.60 3.47
CA ILE A 165 0.89 -6.27 3.98
C ILE A 165 0.72 -6.25 5.52
N GLU A 166 0.44 -7.40 6.13
CA GLU A 166 0.37 -7.57 7.59
C GLU A 166 1.74 -7.76 8.25
N SER A 167 2.79 -8.03 7.46
CA SER A 167 4.13 -8.29 8.00
C SER A 167 4.83 -7.01 8.46
N PRO A 168 5.29 -6.93 9.71
CA PRO A 168 6.08 -5.79 10.18
C PRO A 168 7.50 -5.79 9.62
N ARG A 169 8.02 -6.98 9.28
CA ARG A 169 9.35 -7.18 8.70
C ARG A 169 9.40 -8.47 7.88
N HIS A 170 10.37 -8.53 6.97
CA HIS A 170 10.73 -9.73 6.22
C HIS A 170 12.24 -9.80 6.02
N SER A 171 12.80 -10.99 6.08
CA SER A 171 14.22 -11.24 5.78
C SER A 171 14.31 -12.14 4.56
N THR A 172 15.08 -11.71 3.57
CA THR A 172 15.35 -12.55 2.38
C THR A 172 16.26 -13.71 2.75
N GLY A 173 16.31 -14.71 1.88
CA GLY A 173 17.40 -15.68 1.88
C GLY A 173 18.73 -15.06 1.48
N VAL A 174 19.77 -15.90 1.47
CA VAL A 174 21.09 -15.58 0.89
C VAL A 174 20.94 -15.30 -0.60
N THR A 175 21.58 -14.24 -1.09
CA THR A 175 21.69 -13.96 -2.52
C THR A 175 23.16 -14.05 -2.98
N ASN A 176 23.41 -13.93 -4.27
CA ASN A 176 24.77 -13.88 -4.81
C ASN A 176 25.56 -12.61 -4.41
N ILE A 177 24.88 -11.58 -3.89
CA ILE A 177 25.49 -10.32 -3.44
C ILE A 177 25.39 -10.14 -1.94
N HIS A 178 24.27 -10.50 -1.31
CA HIS A 178 24.04 -10.40 0.12
C HIS A 178 24.11 -11.77 0.79
N PRO A 179 25.30 -12.16 1.34
CA PRO A 179 25.50 -13.49 1.92
C PRO A 179 24.75 -13.72 3.25
N SER A 180 24.17 -12.67 3.84
CA SER A 180 23.31 -12.74 5.01
C SER A 180 21.85 -12.40 4.71
N GLY A 181 21.50 -12.19 3.44
CA GLY A 181 20.22 -11.65 3.03
C GLY A 181 20.04 -10.16 3.41
N ILE A 182 18.85 -9.65 3.17
CA ILE A 182 18.42 -8.28 3.55
C ILE A 182 17.19 -8.41 4.44
N THR A 183 17.11 -7.56 5.49
CA THR A 183 15.90 -7.46 6.31
C THR A 183 15.18 -6.15 6.01
N TYR A 184 13.93 -6.25 5.58
CA TYR A 184 13.04 -5.12 5.37
C TYR A 184 12.15 -4.88 6.57
N TYR A 185 11.71 -3.64 6.72
CA TYR A 185 10.73 -3.23 7.70
C TYR A 185 9.60 -2.46 7.03
N SER A 186 8.37 -2.72 7.45
CA SER A 186 7.22 -1.94 6.99
C SER A 186 7.35 -0.47 7.42
N THR A 187 7.23 0.43 6.45
CA THR A 187 7.24 1.88 6.70
C THR A 187 6.07 2.33 7.58
N MET A 188 4.93 1.62 7.53
CA MET A 188 3.80 1.88 8.42
C MET A 188 4.11 1.45 9.85
N PHE A 189 4.52 0.20 10.06
CA PHE A 189 4.76 -0.33 11.42
C PHE A 189 5.94 0.33 12.12
N LYS A 190 6.95 0.84 11.40
CA LYS A 190 8.02 1.69 11.99
C LYS A 190 7.45 2.94 12.69
N ASN A 191 6.36 3.49 12.16
CA ASN A 191 5.70 4.68 12.67
C ASN A 191 4.50 4.36 13.58
N LEU A 192 4.21 3.07 13.79
CA LEU A 192 3.08 2.57 14.58
C LEU A 192 3.54 1.36 15.42
N PRO A 193 4.34 1.58 16.47
CA PRO A 193 4.85 0.49 17.31
C PRO A 193 3.74 -0.18 18.14
N ASP A 194 2.67 0.53 18.45
CA ASP A 194 1.44 0.00 19.05
C ASP A 194 0.30 0.12 18.03
N THR A 195 -0.19 -1.02 17.58
CA THR A 195 -1.29 -1.12 16.60
C THR A 195 -2.67 -1.12 17.22
N SER A 196 -2.77 -1.09 18.56
CA SER A 196 -4.04 -1.18 19.29
C SER A 196 -4.92 0.05 19.02
N VAL A 197 -6.20 -0.21 18.83
CA VAL A 197 -7.26 0.80 18.74
C VAL A 197 -8.47 0.32 19.52
N THR A 198 -9.43 1.21 19.83
CA THR A 198 -10.65 0.84 20.55
C THR A 198 -11.38 -0.31 19.87
N GLY A 199 -11.52 -1.41 20.57
CA GLY A 199 -12.20 -2.63 20.08
C GLY A 199 -11.40 -3.49 19.11
N GLY A 200 -10.09 -3.22 18.90
CA GLY A 200 -9.31 -4.03 17.97
C GLY A 200 -7.89 -3.54 17.71
N LYS A 201 -7.42 -3.74 16.48
CA LYS A 201 -6.06 -3.35 16.07
C LYS A 201 -5.97 -3.04 14.59
N ILE A 202 -4.99 -2.20 14.22
CA ILE A 202 -4.58 -1.99 12.83
C ILE A 202 -3.75 -3.21 12.41
N LEU A 203 -4.14 -3.85 11.29
CA LEU A 203 -3.54 -5.10 10.83
C LEU A 203 -2.40 -4.87 9.85
N GLY A 204 -2.48 -3.84 9.02
CA GLY A 204 -1.47 -3.57 8.01
C GLY A 204 -1.77 -2.32 7.18
N GLY A 205 -0.84 -1.97 6.33
CA GLY A 205 -1.03 -0.84 5.41
C GLY A 205 0.19 -0.50 4.58
N LYS A 206 -0.03 0.39 3.61
CA LYS A 206 0.99 0.94 2.72
C LYS A 206 1.02 2.45 2.80
N THR A 207 2.16 3.01 3.19
CA THR A 207 2.40 4.45 3.19
C THR A 207 2.80 4.95 1.80
N GLY A 208 2.61 6.22 1.54
CA GLY A 208 3.10 6.91 0.35
C GLY A 208 3.45 8.36 0.66
N TYR A 209 4.43 8.88 -0.04
CA TYR A 209 4.82 10.29 0.02
C TYR A 209 5.52 10.71 -1.26
N THR A 210 5.10 11.83 -1.80
CA THR A 210 5.85 12.74 -2.67
C THR A 210 5.52 14.16 -2.25
N SER A 211 6.26 15.16 -2.70
CA SER A 211 5.97 16.58 -2.40
C SER A 211 4.57 16.98 -2.88
N GLU A 212 4.13 16.42 -4.00
CA GLU A 212 2.84 16.70 -4.64
C GLU A 212 1.69 15.93 -4.00
N ALA A 213 1.95 14.69 -3.58
CA ALA A 213 0.94 13.84 -2.95
C ALA A 213 0.67 14.19 -1.49
N GLY A 214 1.67 14.75 -0.78
CA GLY A 214 1.68 14.79 0.67
C GLY A 214 1.80 13.40 1.27
N LEU A 215 1.54 13.29 2.57
CA LEU A 215 1.54 12.01 3.26
C LEU A 215 0.25 11.24 2.96
N CYS A 216 0.39 9.99 2.53
CA CYS A 216 -0.69 9.09 2.15
C CYS A 216 -0.59 7.76 2.91
N LEU A 217 -1.75 7.16 3.23
CA LEU A 217 -1.82 5.83 3.85
C LEU A 217 -3.06 5.08 3.36
N ALA A 218 -2.87 3.86 2.90
CA ALA A 218 -3.92 2.87 2.76
C ALA A 218 -3.71 1.79 3.83
N SER A 219 -4.64 1.66 4.76
CA SER A 219 -4.54 0.74 5.91
C SER A 219 -5.83 -0.03 6.12
N PHE A 220 -5.76 -1.11 6.91
CA PHE A 220 -6.94 -1.81 7.36
C PHE A 220 -6.80 -2.27 8.80
N ALA A 221 -7.93 -2.44 9.47
CA ALA A 221 -8.02 -2.78 10.88
C ALA A 221 -9.16 -3.76 11.13
N GLU A 222 -9.01 -4.60 12.16
CA GLU A 222 -10.12 -5.34 12.74
C GLU A 222 -10.63 -4.61 13.97
N ILE A 223 -11.95 -4.32 14.01
CA ILE A 223 -12.61 -3.65 15.13
C ILE A 223 -13.91 -4.41 15.44
N TYR A 224 -14.03 -4.92 16.66
CA TYR A 224 -15.14 -5.77 17.11
C TYR A 224 -15.45 -6.92 16.13
N GLY A 225 -14.39 -7.61 15.66
CA GLY A 225 -14.47 -8.75 14.74
C GLY A 225 -14.91 -8.41 13.32
N ARG A 226 -14.84 -7.14 12.92
CA ARG A 226 -15.13 -6.69 11.56
C ARG A 226 -13.95 -5.91 10.99
N GLU A 227 -13.68 -6.14 9.72
CA GLU A 227 -12.58 -5.45 9.04
C GLU A 227 -13.04 -4.17 8.35
N TYR A 228 -12.20 -3.15 8.47
CA TYR A 228 -12.40 -1.82 7.89
C TYR A 228 -11.13 -1.36 7.19
N ILE A 229 -11.29 -0.73 6.04
CA ILE A 229 -10.22 -0.06 5.29
C ILE A 229 -10.34 1.44 5.49
N LEU A 230 -9.23 2.08 5.77
CA LEU A 230 -9.09 3.53 5.75
C LEU A 230 -8.02 3.92 4.74
N VAL A 231 -8.38 4.79 3.81
CA VAL A 231 -7.42 5.44 2.90
C VAL A 231 -7.45 6.92 3.14
N THR A 232 -6.27 7.51 3.38
CA THR A 232 -6.07 8.95 3.56
C THR A 232 -4.98 9.44 2.60
N ALA A 233 -5.09 10.70 2.17
CA ALA A 233 -4.10 11.34 1.32
C ALA A 233 -3.99 12.84 1.59
N GLY A 234 -2.85 13.41 1.21
CA GLY A 234 -2.65 14.86 1.19
C GLY A 234 -2.31 15.49 2.54
N ALA A 235 -1.99 14.71 3.58
CA ALA A 235 -1.57 15.34 4.84
C ALA A 235 -0.25 16.09 4.64
N ALA A 236 -0.19 17.30 5.20
CA ALA A 236 1.00 18.14 5.11
C ALA A 236 2.15 17.58 5.94
N GLY A 237 3.38 17.90 5.57
CA GLY A 237 4.58 17.50 6.30
C GLY A 237 5.48 16.57 5.50
N ASN A 238 6.23 15.76 6.21
CA ASN A 238 7.18 14.81 5.64
C ASN A 238 7.19 13.50 6.46
N THR A 239 7.97 12.54 5.99
CA THR A 239 8.05 11.20 6.62
C THR A 239 8.58 11.19 8.05
N GLY A 240 9.24 12.26 8.51
CA GLY A 240 9.71 12.41 9.89
C GLY A 240 8.61 12.74 10.91
N ASN A 241 7.44 13.20 10.44
CA ASN A 241 6.24 13.41 11.26
C ASN A 241 5.05 12.70 10.61
N PRO A 242 4.74 11.46 11.01
CA PRO A 242 3.81 10.58 10.31
C PRO A 242 2.33 10.92 10.58
N LEU A 243 1.87 12.10 10.22
CA LEU A 243 0.51 12.59 10.44
C LEU A 243 -0.57 11.67 9.85
N HIS A 244 -0.31 11.03 8.71
CA HIS A 244 -1.19 10.05 8.09
C HIS A 244 -1.41 8.80 8.95
N VAL A 245 -0.38 8.37 9.72
CA VAL A 245 -0.50 7.26 10.67
C VAL A 245 -1.30 7.70 11.91
N GLN A 246 -1.08 8.93 12.40
CA GLN A 246 -1.87 9.51 13.49
C GLN A 246 -3.35 9.64 13.11
N ASP A 247 -3.64 10.04 11.87
CA ASP A 247 -5.00 10.09 11.34
C ASP A 247 -5.68 8.72 11.37
N ALA A 248 -4.95 7.65 10.98
CA ALA A 248 -5.48 6.29 11.01
C ALA A 248 -5.84 5.85 12.43
N VAL A 249 -4.94 6.03 13.39
CA VAL A 249 -5.22 5.72 14.81
C VAL A 249 -6.44 6.50 15.31
N THR A 250 -6.52 7.80 14.97
CA THR A 250 -7.64 8.67 15.36
C THR A 250 -8.97 8.16 14.81
N ILE A 251 -9.03 7.84 13.51
CA ILE A 251 -10.29 7.42 12.86
C ILE A 251 -10.71 6.03 13.34
N TYR A 252 -9.78 5.07 13.47
CA TYR A 252 -10.12 3.75 13.96
C TYR A 252 -10.58 3.77 15.43
N ASN A 253 -9.97 4.59 16.30
CA ASN A 253 -10.46 4.77 17.67
C ASN A 253 -11.87 5.36 17.70
N ARG A 254 -12.14 6.39 16.87
CA ARG A 254 -13.50 6.98 16.77
C ARG A 254 -14.52 5.97 16.30
N LEU A 255 -14.16 5.12 15.34
CA LEU A 255 -15.03 4.04 14.88
C LEU A 255 -15.30 3.03 15.99
N GLY A 256 -14.27 2.60 16.70
CA GLY A 256 -14.41 1.69 17.84
C GLY A 256 -15.33 2.24 18.92
N ASN A 257 -15.11 3.49 19.33
CA ASN A 257 -15.96 4.17 20.34
C ASN A 257 -17.42 4.27 19.86
N ALA A 258 -17.66 4.58 18.59
CA ALA A 258 -19.02 4.65 18.05
C ALA A 258 -19.73 3.30 18.04
N ILE A 259 -19.01 2.21 17.71
CA ILE A 259 -19.57 0.86 17.75
C ILE A 259 -19.85 0.43 19.20
N GLU A 260 -18.94 0.72 20.13
CA GLU A 260 -19.10 0.40 21.56
C GLU A 260 -20.36 1.08 22.15
N ALA A 261 -20.55 2.35 21.85
CA ALA A 261 -21.74 3.10 22.28
C ALA A 261 -23.04 2.46 21.77
N GLN A 262 -23.09 2.03 20.49
CA GLN A 262 -24.25 1.33 19.93
C GLN A 262 -24.53 -0.03 20.58
N MET A 263 -23.48 -0.75 20.97
CA MET A 263 -23.62 -2.04 21.67
C MET A 263 -24.14 -1.86 23.09
N GLY A 264 -23.72 -0.78 23.77
CA GLY A 264 -24.23 -0.43 25.12
C GLY A 264 -25.71 -0.07 25.11
N ASP A 265 -26.17 0.69 24.14
CA ASP A 265 -27.59 1.09 24.00
C ASP A 265 -28.50 -0.09 23.67
N SER A 266 -28.01 -1.08 22.89
CA SER A 266 -28.78 -2.28 22.54
C SER A 266 -28.90 -3.32 23.64
N GLY A 267 -28.09 -3.23 24.71
CA GLY A 267 -28.14 -4.10 25.89
C GLY A 267 -29.10 -3.63 26.98
N GLN A 268 -29.71 -2.43 26.84
CA GLN A 268 -30.64 -1.85 27.82
C GLN A 268 -32.12 -1.89 27.38
N SER A 269 -32.42 -2.49 26.26
CA SER A 269 -33.79 -2.73 25.74
C SER A 269 -34.07 -4.25 25.76
#